data_47dc49520f247d39352179970cc11371
#
_entry.id   47dc49520f247d39352179970cc11371
#
_cell.length_a   1.000
_cell.length_b   1.000
_cell.length_c   1.000
_cell.angle_alpha   90.00
_cell.angle_beta   90.00
_cell.angle_gamma   90.00
#
_symmetry.space_group_name_H-M   'P 1'
#
loop_
_entity.id
_entity.type
_entity.pdbx_description
1 polymer ?
#
loop_
_entity_poly.entity_id
_entity_poly.type
_entity_poly.pdbx_seq_one_letter_code
_entity_poly.pdbx_strand_id
1 'polypeptide(L)'
;GGALVAQGGSTELVHPDQAEVGFAYDGFNRWLLSADYAWIGWARFHQLDIHFSNPALGTVTNIEDYNNSSAIRLGAQYTAHNNWQWRVGFAGVAAAAPPQTVTPILPDQDRSNYTVGLGIPLTTGLTLDAAYAYVWNPGRRGRLANPTSPSISGSTLNDGVYTLFANIISISLKASF
;
A
#
# COMPACT_ATOMS: atom_id res chain seq x y z
N GLY A 1 -34.46 22.08 -1.94
CA GLY A 1 -33.59 21.13 -2.56
C GLY A 1 -32.59 21.83 -3.45
N GLY A 2 -31.39 22.12 -2.95
CA GLY A 2 -30.31 22.67 -3.78
C GLY A 2 -29.87 21.60 -4.80
N ALA A 3 -30.02 21.91 -6.05
CA ALA A 3 -29.45 21.08 -7.13
C ALA A 3 -27.93 21.03 -6.94
N LEU A 4 -27.35 19.82 -6.99
CA LEU A 4 -25.92 19.65 -7.07
C LEU A 4 -25.46 20.26 -8.42
N VAL A 5 -24.89 21.44 -8.35
CA VAL A 5 -24.35 22.12 -9.54
C VAL A 5 -22.92 21.63 -9.73
N ALA A 6 -22.57 21.27 -10.97
CA ALA A 6 -21.20 20.94 -11.31
C ALA A 6 -20.30 22.15 -10.98
N GLN A 7 -19.24 21.91 -10.22
CA GLN A 7 -18.32 22.95 -9.78
C GLN A 7 -16.88 22.40 -9.71
N GLY A 8 -15.93 23.30 -9.82
CA GLY A 8 -14.53 22.99 -9.60
C GLY A 8 -14.20 22.89 -8.10
N GLY A 9 -13.18 22.14 -7.79
CA GLY A 9 -12.58 22.11 -6.48
C GLY A 9 -11.08 21.89 -6.60
N SER A 10 -10.33 22.31 -5.57
CA SER A 10 -8.90 22.08 -5.46
C SER A 10 -8.56 21.53 -4.09
N THR A 11 -7.55 20.71 -4.03
CA THR A 11 -6.98 20.17 -2.80
C THR A 11 -5.47 20.07 -2.95
N GLU A 12 -4.76 20.14 -1.85
CA GLU A 12 -3.32 19.94 -1.80
C GLU A 12 -3.03 18.69 -0.97
N LEU A 13 -2.28 17.77 -1.54
CA LEU A 13 -1.84 16.55 -0.85
C LEU A 13 -0.34 16.66 -0.54
N VAL A 14 -0.01 16.66 0.75
CA VAL A 14 1.37 16.63 1.21
C VAL A 14 1.89 15.20 1.15
N HIS A 15 2.84 14.95 0.26
CA HIS A 15 3.50 13.65 0.18
C HIS A 15 4.45 13.43 1.37
N PRO A 16 4.50 12.23 1.94
CA PRO A 16 5.40 11.91 3.04
C PRO A 16 6.85 11.79 2.57
N ASP A 17 7.77 12.14 3.44
CA ASP A 17 9.17 11.76 3.27
C ASP A 17 9.30 10.24 3.38
N GLN A 18 10.30 9.67 2.70
CA GLN A 18 10.57 8.25 2.74
C GLN A 18 12.07 8.02 2.92
N ALA A 19 12.39 7.00 3.72
CA ALA A 19 13.74 6.49 3.86
C ALA A 19 13.69 4.96 3.74
N GLU A 20 14.59 4.41 2.93
CA GLU A 20 14.67 2.97 2.73
C GLU A 20 16.13 2.51 2.83
N VAL A 21 16.35 1.39 3.48
CA VAL A 21 17.62 0.70 3.56
C VAL A 21 17.40 -0.77 3.26
N GLY A 22 18.22 -1.33 2.40
CA GLY A 22 18.14 -2.74 2.04
C GLY A 22 19.50 -3.29 1.73
N PHE A 23 19.60 -4.61 1.81
CA PHE A 23 20.77 -5.31 1.35
C PHE A 23 20.38 -6.64 0.70
N ALA A 24 21.27 -7.13 -0.15
CA ALA A 24 21.17 -8.43 -0.77
C ALA A 24 22.48 -9.20 -0.55
N TYR A 25 22.39 -10.49 -0.35
CA TYR A 25 23.51 -11.37 -0.11
C TYR A 25 23.44 -12.60 -1.02
N ASP A 26 24.47 -12.81 -1.80
CA ASP A 26 24.63 -13.91 -2.77
C ASP A 26 25.78 -14.88 -2.43
N GLY A 27 26.32 -14.76 -1.20
CA GLY A 27 27.46 -15.59 -0.74
C GLY A 27 27.14 -17.08 -0.58
N PHE A 28 25.88 -17.50 -0.56
CA PHE A 28 25.50 -18.90 -0.57
C PHE A 28 25.34 -19.39 -2.01
N ASN A 29 25.96 -20.53 -2.31
CA ASN A 29 25.89 -21.09 -3.65
C ASN A 29 24.43 -21.22 -4.13
N ARG A 30 24.12 -20.59 -5.28
CA ARG A 30 22.81 -20.58 -5.93
C ARG A 30 21.68 -19.84 -5.22
N TRP A 31 21.97 -19.21 -4.09
CA TRP A 31 20.99 -18.43 -3.35
C TRP A 31 21.29 -16.94 -3.42
N LEU A 32 20.25 -16.16 -3.62
CA LEU A 32 20.24 -14.73 -3.39
C LEU A 32 19.21 -14.44 -2.31
N LEU A 33 19.62 -13.83 -1.22
CA LEU A 33 18.76 -13.41 -0.12
C LEU A 33 18.69 -11.88 -0.11
N SER A 34 17.53 -11.32 0.17
CA SER A 34 17.35 -9.88 0.29
C SER A 34 16.48 -9.53 1.48
N ALA A 35 16.75 -8.38 2.06
CA ALA A 35 15.93 -7.77 3.10
C ALA A 35 15.98 -6.27 2.95
N ASP A 36 14.85 -5.60 3.13
CA ASP A 36 14.77 -4.15 3.20
C ASP A 36 13.79 -3.69 4.27
N TYR A 37 14.02 -2.49 4.74
CA TYR A 37 13.16 -1.75 5.64
C TYR A 37 12.91 -0.36 5.07
N ALA A 38 11.65 0.00 4.96
CA ALA A 38 11.22 1.33 4.56
C ALA A 38 10.50 2.03 5.72
N TRP A 39 10.81 3.29 5.95
CA TRP A 39 10.09 4.21 6.82
C TRP A 39 9.40 5.25 5.96
N ILE A 40 8.14 5.59 6.31
CA ILE A 40 7.33 6.53 5.57
C ILE A 40 6.71 7.53 6.55
N GLY A 41 7.06 8.80 6.40
CA GLY A 41 6.71 9.90 7.29
C GLY A 41 5.29 10.44 7.10
N TRP A 42 4.28 9.57 7.16
CA TRP A 42 2.88 9.94 7.00
C TRP A 42 2.35 10.86 8.11
N ALA A 43 3.04 10.99 9.25
CA ALA A 43 2.63 11.89 10.32
C ALA A 43 2.52 13.37 9.90
N ARG A 44 2.97 13.73 8.70
CA ARG A 44 2.74 15.06 8.11
C ARG A 44 1.34 15.23 7.52
N PHE A 45 0.63 14.15 7.28
CA PHE A 45 -0.70 14.18 6.72
C PHE A 45 -1.74 14.26 7.82
N HIS A 46 -1.96 15.48 8.33
CA HIS A 46 -2.91 15.75 9.41
C HIS A 46 -4.32 15.94 8.90
N GLN A 47 -4.47 16.60 7.75
CA GLN A 47 -5.78 16.92 7.19
C GLN A 47 -5.72 17.05 5.67
N LEU A 48 -6.88 16.90 5.05
CA LEU A 48 -7.11 17.15 3.64
C LEU A 48 -8.16 18.25 3.51
N ASP A 49 -7.75 19.42 3.04
CA ASP A 49 -8.64 20.54 2.78
C ASP A 49 -9.13 20.50 1.33
N ILE A 50 -10.43 20.57 1.14
CA ILE A 50 -11.08 20.63 -0.17
C ILE A 50 -11.70 22.01 -0.31
N HIS A 51 -11.16 22.85 -1.19
CA HIS A 51 -11.63 24.17 -1.49
C HIS A 51 -12.57 24.12 -2.69
N PHE A 52 -13.82 24.52 -2.50
CA PHE A 52 -14.79 24.59 -3.61
C PHE A 52 -14.73 25.93 -4.32
N SER A 53 -14.92 25.94 -5.65
CA SER A 53 -14.99 27.17 -6.43
C SER A 53 -16.22 28.01 -6.09
N ASN A 54 -17.25 27.41 -5.52
CA ASN A 54 -18.41 28.13 -5.02
C ASN A 54 -18.16 28.61 -3.59
N PRO A 55 -18.04 29.92 -3.34
CA PRO A 55 -17.76 30.47 -2.01
C PRO A 55 -18.81 30.12 -0.95
N ALA A 56 -20.04 29.83 -1.37
CA ALA A 56 -21.12 29.46 -0.45
C ALA A 56 -20.93 28.09 0.21
N LEU A 57 -20.07 27.22 -0.35
CA LEU A 57 -19.75 25.90 0.20
C LEU A 57 -18.53 25.93 1.12
N GLY A 58 -17.71 26.97 1.05
CA GLY A 58 -16.52 27.13 1.86
C GLY A 58 -15.46 26.05 1.60
N THR A 59 -14.73 25.71 2.67
CA THR A 59 -13.74 24.64 2.67
C THR A 59 -14.25 23.48 3.51
N VAL A 60 -14.11 22.27 2.98
CA VAL A 60 -14.35 21.03 3.75
C VAL A 60 -13.01 20.45 4.16
N THR A 61 -12.80 20.33 5.47
CA THR A 61 -11.59 19.77 6.05
C THR A 61 -11.85 18.35 6.53
N ASN A 62 -11.12 17.39 6.01
CA ASN A 62 -11.10 16.02 6.51
C ASN A 62 -9.88 15.83 7.39
N ILE A 63 -10.09 15.50 8.66
CA ILE A 63 -9.01 15.20 9.60
C ILE A 63 -8.55 13.77 9.36
N GLU A 64 -7.26 13.60 9.12
CA GLU A 64 -6.64 12.32 8.79
C GLU A 64 -5.70 11.85 9.91
N ASP A 65 -4.91 12.74 10.50
CA ASP A 65 -4.01 12.51 11.65
C ASP A 65 -3.19 11.21 11.53
N TYR A 66 -2.60 10.99 10.35
CA TYR A 66 -1.85 9.77 10.07
C TYR A 66 -0.60 9.64 10.96
N ASN A 67 -0.26 8.42 11.29
CA ASN A 67 0.99 8.06 11.95
C ASN A 67 2.05 7.70 10.90
N ASN A 68 3.32 7.77 11.29
CA ASN A 68 4.37 7.19 10.45
C ASN A 68 4.13 5.70 10.28
N SER A 69 4.40 5.21 9.09
CA SER A 69 4.31 3.80 8.78
C SER A 69 5.66 3.20 8.41
N SER A 70 5.74 1.89 8.38
CA SER A 70 6.93 1.18 7.96
C SER A 70 6.58 -0.09 7.19
N ALA A 71 7.53 -0.54 6.39
CA ALA A 71 7.45 -1.81 5.70
C ALA A 71 8.75 -2.60 5.88
N ILE A 72 8.60 -3.91 6.06
CA ILE A 72 9.70 -4.86 6.03
C ILE A 72 9.45 -5.79 4.85
N ARG A 73 10.47 -6.01 4.01
CA ARG A 73 10.42 -6.94 2.89
C ARG A 73 11.56 -7.93 2.98
N LEU A 74 11.24 -9.19 2.74
CA LEU A 74 12.20 -10.29 2.73
C LEU A 74 12.05 -11.06 1.44
N GLY A 75 13.16 -11.45 0.83
CA GLY A 75 13.16 -12.20 -0.42
C GLY A 75 14.24 -13.27 -0.43
N ALA A 76 13.93 -14.38 -1.08
CA ALA A 76 14.91 -15.41 -1.39
C ALA A 76 14.71 -15.92 -2.83
N GLN A 77 15.81 -16.08 -3.53
CA GLN A 77 15.86 -16.71 -4.84
C GLN A 77 16.83 -17.88 -4.81
N TYR A 78 16.39 -19.00 -5.36
CA TYR A 78 17.25 -20.17 -5.60
C TYR A 78 17.35 -20.43 -7.10
N THR A 79 18.59 -20.50 -7.61
CA THR A 79 18.86 -20.83 -9.01
C THR A 79 19.21 -22.30 -9.12
N ALA A 80 18.34 -23.10 -9.71
CA ALA A 80 18.51 -24.53 -9.89
C ALA A 80 19.61 -24.85 -10.95
N HIS A 81 20.01 -26.15 -11.07
CA HIS A 81 21.02 -26.56 -12.01
C HIS A 81 20.64 -26.34 -13.48
N ASN A 82 19.35 -26.37 -13.79
CA ASN A 82 18.79 -26.06 -15.12
C ASN A 82 18.57 -24.55 -15.35
N ASN A 83 19.12 -23.68 -14.47
CA ASN A 83 18.98 -22.24 -14.47
C ASN A 83 17.56 -21.73 -14.19
N TRP A 84 16.64 -22.58 -13.74
CA TRP A 84 15.35 -22.13 -13.26
C TRP A 84 15.53 -21.35 -11.97
N GLN A 85 14.82 -20.23 -11.84
CA GLN A 85 14.89 -19.34 -10.69
C GLN A 85 13.59 -19.43 -9.89
N TRP A 86 13.67 -20.04 -8.72
CA TRP A 86 12.58 -20.09 -7.77
C TRP A 86 12.68 -18.90 -6.80
N ARG A 87 11.57 -18.18 -6.62
CA ARG A 87 11.56 -16.99 -5.79
C ARG A 87 10.42 -17.08 -4.78
N VAL A 88 10.71 -16.65 -3.56
CA VAL A 88 9.72 -16.45 -2.52
C VAL A 88 9.96 -15.09 -1.88
N GLY A 89 8.90 -14.45 -1.44
CA GLY A 89 8.99 -13.15 -0.78
C GLY A 89 7.87 -12.93 0.23
N PHE A 90 8.17 -12.09 1.18
CA PHE A 90 7.25 -11.60 2.18
C PHE A 90 7.39 -10.09 2.30
N ALA A 91 6.26 -9.37 2.44
CA ALA A 91 6.25 -7.97 2.83
C ALA A 91 5.18 -7.72 3.89
N GLY A 92 5.61 -7.19 5.03
CA GLY A 92 4.72 -6.66 6.06
C GLY A 92 4.70 -5.14 6.01
N VAL A 93 3.53 -4.53 5.93
CA VAL A 93 3.34 -3.08 5.84
C VAL A 93 2.41 -2.63 6.96
N ALA A 94 2.88 -1.70 7.78
CA ALA A 94 2.09 -1.11 8.85
C ALA A 94 1.14 -0.04 8.30
N ALA A 95 -0.06 0.03 8.86
CA ALA A 95 -1.01 1.09 8.54
C ALA A 95 -0.54 2.46 9.05
N ALA A 96 -0.87 3.52 8.32
CA ALA A 96 -0.63 4.90 8.71
C ALA A 96 -1.86 5.54 9.36
N ALA A 97 -3.07 5.29 8.84
CA ALA A 97 -4.29 5.89 9.35
C ALA A 97 -4.61 5.37 10.76
N PRO A 98 -4.90 6.22 11.76
CA PRO A 98 -5.43 5.77 13.03
C PRO A 98 -6.86 5.23 12.87
N PRO A 99 -7.37 4.37 13.78
CA PRO A 99 -8.70 3.77 13.66
C PRO A 99 -9.84 4.80 13.50
N GLN A 100 -9.61 6.01 13.98
CA GLN A 100 -10.58 7.12 13.97
C GLN A 100 -10.79 7.72 12.60
N THR A 101 -9.78 7.67 11.74
CA THR A 101 -9.80 8.27 10.41
C THR A 101 -9.88 7.23 9.28
N VAL A 102 -9.94 5.95 9.62
CA VAL A 102 -10.19 4.89 8.63
C VAL A 102 -11.59 5.04 8.05
N THR A 103 -11.68 5.18 6.73
CA THR A 103 -12.93 5.35 6.00
C THR A 103 -13.15 4.23 4.99
N PRO A 104 -14.39 3.99 4.52
CA PRO A 104 -14.67 3.03 3.46
C PRO A 104 -13.95 3.34 2.13
N ILE A 105 -13.61 4.61 1.91
CA ILE A 105 -12.93 5.07 0.69
C ILE A 105 -11.44 4.79 0.75
N LEU A 106 -10.85 4.89 1.96
CA LEU A 106 -9.43 4.63 2.23
C LEU A 106 -9.32 3.74 3.48
N PRO A 107 -9.61 2.44 3.34
CA PRO A 107 -9.53 1.51 4.47
C PRO A 107 -8.08 1.09 4.70
N ASP A 108 -7.23 2.04 5.09
CA ASP A 108 -5.82 1.77 5.37
C ASP A 108 -5.68 0.81 6.55
N GLN A 109 -4.85 -0.20 6.40
CA GLN A 109 -4.68 -1.28 7.37
C GLN A 109 -3.35 -1.99 7.22
N ASP A 110 -2.92 -2.64 8.30
CA ASP A 110 -1.78 -3.54 8.23
C ASP A 110 -2.03 -4.62 7.19
N ARG A 111 -1.02 -4.94 6.41
CA ARG A 111 -1.13 -5.96 5.38
C ARG A 111 0.13 -6.80 5.30
N SER A 112 -0.06 -8.06 5.00
CA SER A 112 0.99 -9.02 4.70
C SER A 112 0.84 -9.49 3.27
N ASN A 113 1.93 -9.44 2.53
CA ASN A 113 2.00 -9.90 1.15
C ASN A 113 2.92 -11.13 1.10
N TYR A 114 2.43 -12.22 0.56
CA TYR A 114 3.18 -13.44 0.33
C TYR A 114 3.33 -13.64 -1.17
N THR A 115 4.55 -13.87 -1.63
CA THR A 115 4.82 -13.99 -3.06
C THR A 115 5.60 -15.24 -3.38
N VAL A 116 5.28 -15.84 -4.53
CA VAL A 116 6.08 -16.90 -5.13
C VAL A 116 6.30 -16.57 -6.60
N GLY A 117 7.43 -16.97 -7.14
CA GLY A 117 7.77 -16.70 -8.53
C GLY A 117 8.67 -17.77 -9.13
N LEU A 118 8.60 -17.89 -10.43
CA LEU A 118 9.39 -18.82 -11.23
C LEU A 118 9.89 -18.12 -12.48
N GLY A 119 11.22 -18.13 -12.69
CA GLY A 119 11.86 -17.68 -13.92
C GLY A 119 12.42 -18.88 -14.69
N ILE A 120 12.04 -19.01 -15.95
CA ILE A 120 12.42 -20.11 -16.84
C ILE A 120 13.20 -19.54 -18.03
N PRO A 121 14.51 -19.81 -18.17
CA PRO A 121 15.23 -19.45 -19.38
C PRO A 121 14.72 -20.32 -20.54
N LEU A 122 14.19 -19.68 -21.57
CA LEU A 122 13.69 -20.37 -22.77
C LEU A 122 14.78 -20.56 -23.79
N THR A 123 15.60 -19.54 -24.03
CA THR A 123 16.79 -19.56 -24.88
C THR A 123 17.83 -18.59 -24.34
N THR A 124 19.00 -18.51 -24.96
CA THR A 124 20.00 -17.49 -24.65
C THR A 124 19.38 -16.10 -24.88
N GLY A 125 19.32 -15.30 -23.80
CA GLY A 125 18.76 -13.95 -23.84
C GLY A 125 17.24 -13.86 -23.69
N LEU A 126 16.50 -14.98 -23.55
CA LEU A 126 15.05 -14.97 -23.37
C LEU A 126 14.61 -15.73 -22.12
N THR A 127 13.91 -15.08 -21.22
CA THR A 127 13.41 -15.68 -19.97
C THR A 127 11.92 -15.40 -19.83
N LEU A 128 11.16 -16.43 -19.47
CA LEU A 128 9.77 -16.34 -19.06
C LEU A 128 9.70 -16.27 -17.53
N ASP A 129 9.07 -15.24 -17.00
CA ASP A 129 8.81 -15.09 -15.56
C ASP A 129 7.30 -15.21 -15.29
N ALA A 130 6.96 -16.00 -14.28
CA ALA A 130 5.61 -16.08 -13.73
C ALA A 130 5.66 -15.82 -12.23
N ALA A 131 4.69 -15.09 -11.70
CA ALA A 131 4.61 -14.79 -10.29
C ALA A 131 3.16 -14.79 -9.79
N TYR A 132 3.00 -15.15 -8.53
CA TYR A 132 1.75 -15.03 -7.80
C TYR A 132 1.99 -14.31 -6.49
N ALA A 133 1.10 -13.38 -6.15
CA ALA A 133 1.10 -12.71 -4.86
C ALA A 133 -0.28 -12.83 -4.20
N TYR A 134 -0.25 -13.17 -2.91
CA TYR A 134 -1.40 -13.14 -2.03
C TYR A 134 -1.25 -11.99 -1.03
N VAL A 135 -2.20 -11.06 -1.08
CA VAL A 135 -2.30 -9.94 -0.16
C VAL A 135 -3.36 -10.25 0.87
N TRP A 136 -2.99 -10.17 2.14
CA TRP A 136 -3.87 -10.43 3.26
C TRP A 136 -3.75 -9.36 4.33
N ASN A 137 -4.87 -9.05 4.97
CA ASN A 137 -4.90 -8.25 6.18
C ASN A 137 -5.83 -8.85 7.24
N PRO A 138 -5.57 -8.58 8.52
CA PRO A 138 -6.34 -9.17 9.63
C PRO A 138 -7.75 -8.57 9.77
N GLY A 139 -8.14 -7.66 8.90
CA GLY A 139 -9.33 -6.85 9.06
C GLY A 139 -9.10 -5.71 10.06
N ARG A 140 -9.66 -4.55 9.76
CA ARG A 140 -9.56 -3.37 10.61
C ARG A 140 -10.91 -2.74 10.85
N ARG A 141 -11.17 -2.44 12.12
CA ARG A 141 -12.37 -1.69 12.48
C ARG A 141 -12.09 -0.19 12.41
N GLY A 142 -12.87 0.53 11.61
CA GLY A 142 -13.00 1.98 11.73
C GLY A 142 -13.74 2.32 13.02
N ARG A 143 -13.33 3.36 13.71
CA ARG A 143 -13.99 3.85 14.93
C ARG A 143 -14.19 5.35 14.82
N LEU A 144 -15.40 5.80 15.07
CA LEU A 144 -15.67 7.22 15.33
C LEU A 144 -15.14 7.53 16.72
N ALA A 145 -13.96 8.13 16.80
CA ALA A 145 -13.35 8.43 18.10
C ALA A 145 -13.93 9.63 18.79
N ASN A 146 -14.52 10.55 18.05
CA ASN A 146 -15.02 11.80 18.65
C ASN A 146 -16.17 12.38 17.84
N PRO A 147 -17.37 12.50 18.45
CA PRO A 147 -18.51 13.15 17.82
C PRO A 147 -18.29 14.65 17.56
N THR A 148 -17.17 15.22 18.02
CA THR A 148 -16.81 16.62 17.81
C THR A 148 -15.90 16.84 16.60
N SER A 149 -15.53 15.81 15.82
CA SER A 149 -14.89 16.04 14.54
C SER A 149 -15.94 16.56 13.55
N PRO A 150 -15.93 17.85 13.18
CA PRO A 150 -16.97 18.44 12.34
C PRO A 150 -16.95 17.90 10.90
N SER A 151 -15.88 17.23 10.48
CA SER A 151 -15.69 16.77 9.12
C SER A 151 -16.49 15.52 8.77
N ILE A 152 -16.96 14.75 9.77
CA ILE A 152 -17.82 13.59 9.54
C ILE A 152 -18.98 13.65 10.52
N SER A 153 -19.78 14.67 10.36
CA SER A 153 -21.02 14.87 11.10
C SER A 153 -21.91 13.64 10.98
N GLY A 154 -21.94 12.86 12.06
CA GLY A 154 -22.98 11.86 12.29
C GLY A 154 -22.90 10.59 11.43
N SER A 155 -21.78 10.32 10.78
CA SER A 155 -21.71 9.10 10.00
C SER A 155 -21.30 7.92 10.87
N THR A 156 -22.26 7.11 11.24
CA THR A 156 -22.07 5.70 11.63
C THR A 156 -21.39 4.88 10.52
N LEU A 157 -21.13 5.49 9.38
CA LEU A 157 -20.52 4.86 8.20
C LEU A 157 -19.11 4.33 8.43
N ASN A 158 -18.41 4.82 9.45
CA ASN A 158 -17.05 4.36 9.78
C ASN A 158 -17.01 3.26 10.85
N ASP A 159 -18.15 2.84 11.42
CA ASP A 159 -18.18 1.75 12.39
C ASP A 159 -18.32 0.39 11.69
N GLY A 160 -17.43 0.14 10.75
CA GLY A 160 -17.37 -1.09 9.99
C GLY A 160 -16.07 -1.84 10.20
N VAL A 161 -16.07 -3.14 9.93
CA VAL A 161 -14.84 -3.94 9.80
C VAL A 161 -14.50 -4.04 8.33
N TYR A 162 -13.32 -3.54 7.97
CA TYR A 162 -12.81 -3.56 6.60
C TYR A 162 -11.81 -4.70 6.47
N THR A 163 -12.06 -5.58 5.52
CA THR A 163 -11.15 -6.67 5.17
C THR A 163 -10.79 -6.54 3.70
N LEU A 164 -9.52 -6.76 3.39
CA LEU A 164 -9.04 -6.81 2.02
C LEU A 164 -8.24 -8.08 1.81
N PHE A 165 -8.50 -8.77 0.74
CA PHE A 165 -7.58 -9.76 0.21
C PHE A 165 -7.47 -9.58 -1.30
N ALA A 166 -6.31 -9.89 -1.85
CA ALA A 166 -6.11 -9.86 -3.29
C ALA A 166 -5.22 -11.02 -3.74
N ASN A 167 -5.53 -11.53 -4.92
CA ASN A 167 -4.72 -12.52 -5.63
C ASN A 167 -4.21 -11.85 -6.90
N ILE A 168 -2.91 -11.77 -7.06
CA ILE A 168 -2.28 -11.10 -8.20
C ILE A 168 -1.45 -12.15 -8.94
N ILE A 169 -1.72 -12.32 -10.23
CA ILE A 169 -0.95 -13.18 -11.13
C ILE A 169 -0.24 -12.27 -12.13
N SER A 170 1.03 -12.52 -12.34
CA SER A 170 1.86 -11.80 -13.32
C SER A 170 2.61 -12.78 -14.19
N ILE A 171 2.68 -12.50 -15.49
CA ILE A 171 3.48 -13.21 -16.46
C ILE A 171 4.24 -12.16 -17.26
N SER A 172 5.56 -12.33 -17.41
CA SER A 172 6.38 -11.44 -18.21
C SER A 172 7.42 -12.21 -19.03
N LEU A 173 7.80 -11.63 -20.15
CA LEU A 173 8.87 -12.13 -21.01
C LEU A 173 10.00 -11.09 -21.02
N LYS A 174 11.19 -11.52 -20.61
CA LYS A 174 12.39 -10.68 -20.58
C LYS A 174 13.31 -11.08 -21.72
N ALA A 175 13.66 -10.14 -22.61
CA ALA A 175 14.64 -10.30 -23.66
C ALA A 175 15.90 -9.46 -23.35
N SER A 176 17.09 -10.04 -23.55
CA SER A 176 18.39 -9.37 -23.45
C SER A 176 19.11 -9.54 -24.80
N PHE A 177 19.52 -8.43 -25.39
CA PHE A 177 20.20 -8.37 -26.68
C PHE A 177 21.68 -8.04 -26.50
#